data_5dbb7fdf80ed08dd8551eef472c100d2
#
_entry.id   5dbb7fdf80ed08dd8551eef472c100d2
#
_cell.length_a   1.000
_cell.length_b   1.000
_cell.length_c   1.000
_cell.angle_alpha   90.00
_cell.angle_beta   90.00
_cell.angle_gamma   90.00
#
_symmetry.space_group_name_H-M   'P 1'
#
loop_
_entity.id
_entity.type
_entity.pdbx_description
1 polymer ?
#
loop_
_entity_poly.entity_id
_entity_poly.type
_entity_poly.pdbx_seq_one_letter_code
_entity_poly.pdbx_strand_id
1 'polypeptide(L)'
;DLHLVKLRGTCRDGQTMDTPMPTITAGGQHVGEVRTFLETYCGDSEDEWLVTIEGVKYQIVDIGMRMLQPHELYKAQGFPDGYVIDQDYRGNRYAKDKQVARCGNAVPPPFARALVEANLPELCANQKAGAAA
;
A
#
# COMPACT_ATOMS: atom_id res chain seq x y z
N ASP A 1 -7.42 11.60 -9.55
CA ASP A 1 -7.74 10.21 -9.26
C ASP A 1 -6.48 9.44 -8.85
N LEU A 2 -6.60 8.43 -8.00
CA LEU A 2 -5.48 7.69 -7.43
C LEU A 2 -5.69 6.20 -7.59
N HIS A 3 -4.73 5.51 -8.19
CA HIS A 3 -4.75 4.07 -8.44
C HIS A 3 -3.45 3.41 -8.01
N LEU A 4 -3.54 2.16 -7.54
CA LEU A 4 -2.37 1.30 -7.36
C LEU A 4 -2.14 0.46 -8.62
N VAL A 5 -0.90 0.36 -9.04
CA VAL A 5 -0.48 -0.47 -10.18
C VAL A 5 0.53 -1.50 -9.73
N LYS A 6 0.40 -2.73 -10.23
CA LYS A 6 1.34 -3.80 -10.02
C LYS A 6 2.13 -4.03 -11.31
N LEU A 7 3.42 -3.77 -11.26
CA LEU A 7 4.32 -3.85 -12.43
C LEU A 7 5.00 -5.23 -12.51
N ARG A 8 4.23 -6.32 -12.37
CA ARG A 8 4.76 -7.68 -12.43
C ARG A 8 3.79 -8.65 -13.07
N GLY A 9 4.32 -9.55 -13.90
CA GLY A 9 3.56 -10.61 -14.57
C GLY A 9 2.61 -10.06 -15.63
N THR A 10 1.40 -10.59 -15.69
CA THR A 10 0.36 -10.23 -16.66
C THR A 10 -0.59 -9.13 -16.16
N CYS A 11 -0.26 -8.46 -15.06
CA CYS A 11 -1.10 -7.36 -14.56
C CYS A 11 -1.06 -6.19 -15.55
N ARG A 12 -2.22 -5.88 -16.13
CA ARG A 12 -2.38 -4.80 -17.13
C ARG A 12 -3.18 -3.63 -16.56
N ASP A 13 -4.02 -3.91 -15.58
CA ASP A 13 -4.96 -2.95 -15.01
C ASP A 13 -4.49 -2.48 -13.64
N GLY A 14 -4.68 -1.20 -13.36
CA GLY A 14 -4.58 -0.64 -12.02
C GLY A 14 -5.77 -1.05 -11.17
N GLN A 15 -5.67 -0.87 -9.86
CA GLN A 15 -6.77 -1.05 -8.94
C GLN A 15 -7.03 0.22 -8.13
N THR A 16 -8.28 0.43 -7.76
CA THR A 16 -8.69 1.57 -6.95
C THR A 16 -8.21 1.44 -5.51
N MET A 17 -8.13 2.55 -4.78
CA MET A 17 -7.61 2.58 -3.41
C MET A 17 -8.55 1.95 -2.37
N ASP A 18 -9.80 1.72 -2.71
CA ASP A 18 -10.82 1.07 -1.87
C ASP A 18 -10.78 -0.46 -1.92
N THR A 19 -9.96 -1.03 -2.82
CA THR A 19 -9.74 -2.48 -2.90
C THR A 19 -8.50 -2.90 -2.10
N PRO A 20 -8.44 -4.16 -1.62
CA PRO A 20 -7.26 -4.66 -0.92
C PRO A 20 -5.98 -4.53 -1.75
N MET A 21 -4.91 -4.03 -1.14
CA MET A 21 -3.63 -3.85 -1.80
C MET A 21 -3.10 -5.16 -2.40
N PRO A 22 -2.47 -5.13 -3.58
CA PRO A 22 -1.84 -6.31 -4.17
C PRO A 22 -0.78 -6.91 -3.25
N THR A 23 -0.61 -8.24 -3.30
CA THR A 23 0.39 -8.94 -2.50
C THR A 23 1.79 -8.36 -2.70
N ILE A 24 2.44 -7.96 -1.61
CA ILE A 24 3.84 -7.53 -1.59
C ILE A 24 4.71 -8.79 -1.70
N THR A 25 5.61 -8.81 -2.67
CA THR A 25 6.49 -9.95 -2.91
C THR A 25 7.94 -9.60 -2.58
N ALA A 26 8.72 -10.59 -2.16
CA ALA A 26 10.16 -10.45 -1.86
C ALA A 26 11.04 -10.16 -3.10
N GLY A 27 10.49 -10.25 -4.30
CA GLY A 27 11.25 -10.15 -5.56
C GLY A 27 11.51 -8.74 -6.07
N GLY A 28 11.26 -7.69 -5.30
CA GLY A 28 11.54 -6.29 -5.67
C GLY A 28 10.34 -5.35 -5.56
N GLN A 29 10.57 -4.08 -5.92
CA GLN A 29 9.54 -3.04 -5.93
C GLN A 29 8.64 -3.22 -7.17
N HIS A 30 7.42 -3.73 -6.97
CA HIS A 30 6.46 -3.98 -8.05
C HIS A 30 5.13 -3.28 -7.87
N VAL A 31 4.95 -2.51 -6.79
CA VAL A 31 3.73 -1.76 -6.51
C VAL A 31 4.03 -0.28 -6.64
N GLY A 32 3.32 0.36 -7.53
CA GLY A 32 3.39 1.80 -7.78
C GLY A 32 2.04 2.47 -7.55
N GLU A 33 2.09 3.77 -7.39
CA GLU A 33 0.96 4.68 -7.29
C GLU A 33 0.90 5.50 -8.57
N VAL A 34 -0.26 5.54 -9.21
CA VAL A 34 -0.55 6.41 -10.36
C VAL A 34 -1.55 7.46 -9.90
N ARG A 35 -1.22 8.73 -10.12
CA ARG A 35 -2.09 9.89 -9.87
C ARG A 35 -2.47 10.53 -11.18
N THR A 36 -3.76 10.68 -11.41
CA THR A 36 -4.29 11.42 -12.55
C THR A 36 -4.81 12.76 -12.05
N PHE A 37 -4.28 13.84 -12.61
CA PHE A 37 -4.69 15.19 -12.30
C PHE A 37 -5.75 15.62 -13.32
N LEU A 38 -6.90 16.09 -12.83
CA LEU A 38 -8.06 16.42 -13.60
C LEU A 38 -8.43 17.89 -13.40
N GLU A 39 -8.80 18.57 -14.49
CA GLU A 39 -9.44 19.89 -14.47
C GLU A 39 -10.85 19.80 -15.08
N THR A 40 -11.77 20.61 -14.59
CA THR A 40 -13.13 20.66 -15.12
C THR A 40 -13.09 21.19 -16.55
N TYR A 41 -13.70 20.44 -17.48
CA TYR A 41 -13.78 20.80 -18.89
C TYR A 41 -15.15 21.41 -19.21
N CYS A 42 -15.13 22.62 -19.79
CA CYS A 42 -16.35 23.36 -20.17
C CYS A 42 -16.54 23.45 -21.68
N GLY A 43 -15.79 22.69 -22.48
CA GLY A 43 -15.89 22.70 -23.95
C GLY A 43 -16.84 21.65 -24.51
N ASP A 44 -17.17 21.75 -25.80
CA ASP A 44 -18.07 20.85 -26.52
C ASP A 44 -17.33 19.77 -27.34
N SER A 45 -15.97 19.78 -27.37
CA SER A 45 -15.19 18.75 -28.08
C SER A 45 -15.17 17.42 -27.33
N GLU A 46 -15.08 16.33 -28.08
CA GLU A 46 -14.85 14.98 -27.56
C GLU A 46 -13.39 14.60 -27.88
N ASP A 47 -12.48 14.93 -26.98
CA ASP A 47 -11.08 14.55 -27.08
C ASP A 47 -10.80 13.26 -26.29
N GLU A 48 -9.79 12.48 -26.70
CA GLU A 48 -9.38 11.22 -26.06
C GLU A 48 -8.94 11.38 -24.58
N TRP A 49 -8.66 12.62 -24.15
CA TRP A 49 -8.21 12.97 -22.80
C TRP A 49 -9.32 13.41 -21.85
N LEU A 50 -10.58 13.26 -22.27
CA LEU A 50 -11.74 13.60 -21.46
C LEU A 50 -12.27 12.39 -20.71
N VAL A 51 -12.58 12.60 -19.44
CA VAL A 51 -13.18 11.60 -18.55
C VAL A 51 -14.45 12.20 -17.95
N THR A 52 -15.55 11.44 -17.98
CA THR A 52 -16.81 11.86 -17.34
C THR A 52 -16.95 11.16 -15.97
N ILE A 53 -17.01 11.94 -14.90
CA ILE A 53 -17.22 11.44 -13.53
C ILE A 53 -18.50 12.10 -13.01
N GLU A 54 -19.47 11.29 -12.60
CA GLU A 54 -20.78 11.75 -12.08
C GLU A 54 -21.49 12.79 -12.97
N GLY A 55 -21.34 12.65 -14.29
CA GLY A 55 -21.96 13.55 -15.26
C GLY A 55 -21.19 14.86 -15.54
N VAL A 56 -20.06 15.07 -14.87
CA VAL A 56 -19.17 16.22 -15.11
C VAL A 56 -18.00 15.77 -15.99
N LYS A 57 -17.71 16.54 -17.04
CA LYS A 57 -16.55 16.30 -17.92
C LYS A 57 -15.30 16.90 -17.31
N TYR A 58 -14.23 16.11 -17.28
CA TYR A 58 -12.89 16.51 -16.83
C TYR A 58 -11.87 16.24 -17.93
N GLN A 59 -10.90 17.12 -18.03
CA GLN A 59 -9.73 16.94 -18.88
C GLN A 59 -8.57 16.41 -18.02
N ILE A 60 -7.88 15.36 -18.50
CA ILE A 60 -6.64 14.88 -17.90
C ILE A 60 -5.53 15.89 -18.25
N VAL A 61 -4.96 16.56 -17.25
CA VAL A 61 -3.90 17.56 -17.43
C VAL A 61 -2.53 17.01 -17.13
N ASP A 62 -2.44 16.00 -16.26
CA ASP A 62 -1.16 15.33 -15.94
C ASP A 62 -1.39 13.93 -15.38
N ILE A 63 -0.41 13.05 -15.57
CA ILE A 63 -0.37 11.70 -15.01
C ILE A 63 0.99 11.50 -14.33
N GLY A 64 0.99 11.41 -13.01
CA GLY A 64 2.17 11.11 -12.22
C GLY A 64 2.22 9.63 -11.82
N MET A 65 3.41 9.04 -11.85
CA MET A 65 3.63 7.66 -11.35
C MET A 65 4.86 7.61 -10.44
N ARG A 66 4.75 6.90 -9.32
CA ARG A 66 5.89 6.59 -8.45
C ARG A 66 5.79 5.20 -7.84
N MET A 67 6.93 4.62 -7.51
CA MET A 67 6.95 3.36 -6.75
C MET A 67 6.72 3.64 -5.27
N LEU A 68 5.96 2.76 -4.60
CA LEU A 68 5.79 2.83 -3.16
C LEU A 68 7.14 2.59 -2.45
N GLN A 69 7.40 3.40 -1.42
CA GLN A 69 8.61 3.28 -0.62
C GLN A 69 8.48 2.13 0.41
N PRO A 70 9.59 1.55 0.89
CA PRO A 70 9.54 0.46 1.85
C PRO A 70 8.68 0.73 3.08
N HIS A 71 8.77 1.93 3.68
CA HIS A 71 7.96 2.29 4.85
C HIS A 71 6.44 2.33 4.56
N GLU A 72 6.03 2.71 3.33
CA GLU A 72 4.63 2.69 2.92
C GLU A 72 4.11 1.26 2.80
N LEU A 73 4.94 0.33 2.30
CA LEU A 73 4.61 -1.08 2.20
C LEU A 73 4.46 -1.73 3.58
N TYR A 74 5.36 -1.43 4.54
CA TYR A 74 5.24 -1.90 5.92
C TYR A 74 4.00 -1.35 6.61
N LYS A 75 3.71 -0.05 6.41
CA LYS A 75 2.50 0.58 6.95
C LYS A 75 1.23 -0.06 6.38
N ALA A 76 1.19 -0.36 5.09
CA ALA A 76 0.07 -1.04 4.45
C ALA A 76 -0.16 -2.46 5.01
N GLN A 77 0.90 -3.14 5.49
CA GLN A 77 0.79 -4.42 6.20
C GLN A 77 0.42 -4.27 7.69
N GLY A 78 0.26 -3.05 8.21
CA GLY A 78 -0.11 -2.79 9.59
C GLY A 78 1.04 -2.83 10.59
N PHE A 79 2.29 -2.67 10.14
CA PHE A 79 3.42 -2.45 11.04
C PHE A 79 3.32 -1.06 11.69
N PRO A 80 3.72 -0.90 12.96
CA PRO A 80 3.72 0.40 13.64
C PRO A 80 4.72 1.37 13.01
N ASP A 81 4.43 2.67 13.06
CA ASP A 81 5.25 3.72 12.44
C ASP A 81 6.71 3.76 12.95
N GLY A 82 6.95 3.33 14.19
CA GLY A 82 8.29 3.26 14.78
C GLY A 82 9.07 1.96 14.49
N TYR A 83 8.56 1.08 13.62
CA TYR A 83 9.24 -0.17 13.30
C TYR A 83 10.49 0.08 12.45
N VAL A 84 11.66 -0.33 12.94
CA VAL A 84 12.96 -0.12 12.27
C VAL A 84 13.10 -1.08 11.09
N ILE A 85 13.15 -0.55 9.88
CA ILE A 85 13.21 -1.33 8.62
C ILE A 85 14.50 -1.12 7.84
N ASP A 86 15.22 -0.03 8.12
CA ASP A 86 16.31 0.49 7.29
C ASP A 86 17.72 0.11 7.79
N GLN A 87 17.83 -0.47 8.98
CA GLN A 87 19.13 -0.82 9.58
C GLN A 87 19.06 -2.09 10.45
N ASP A 88 20.22 -2.70 10.69
CA ASP A 88 20.39 -3.80 11.64
C ASP A 88 20.67 -3.29 13.07
N TYR A 89 20.81 -4.23 14.01
CA TYR A 89 21.12 -3.92 15.42
C TYR A 89 22.50 -3.27 15.63
N ARG A 90 23.38 -3.30 14.62
CA ARG A 90 24.70 -2.64 14.62
C ARG A 90 24.66 -1.27 13.93
N GLY A 91 23.52 -0.85 13.41
CA GLY A 91 23.37 0.39 12.67
C GLY A 91 23.76 0.32 11.17
N ASN A 92 24.06 -0.87 10.64
CA ASN A 92 24.34 -1.01 9.21
C ASN A 92 23.07 -0.86 8.41
N ARG A 93 23.06 0.05 7.44
CA ARG A 93 21.88 0.35 6.63
C ARG A 93 21.63 -0.71 5.56
N TYR A 94 20.36 -1.02 5.36
CA TYR A 94 19.89 -1.89 4.30
C TYR A 94 19.50 -1.10 3.05
N ALA A 95 19.88 -1.61 1.87
CA ALA A 95 19.38 -1.10 0.60
C ALA A 95 17.85 -1.28 0.49
N LYS A 96 17.18 -0.43 -0.30
CA LYS A 96 15.71 -0.43 -0.41
C LYS A 96 15.13 -1.77 -0.90
N ASP A 97 15.82 -2.44 -1.82
CA ASP A 97 15.43 -3.77 -2.31
C ASP A 97 15.39 -4.82 -1.18
N LYS A 98 16.35 -4.77 -0.26
CA LYS A 98 16.39 -5.65 0.92
C LYS A 98 15.27 -5.35 1.90
N GLN A 99 14.95 -4.07 2.09
CA GLN A 99 13.83 -3.66 2.92
C GLN A 99 12.50 -4.17 2.35
N VAL A 100 12.28 -4.03 1.03
CA VAL A 100 11.08 -4.54 0.34
C VAL A 100 11.02 -6.07 0.41
N ALA A 101 12.15 -6.77 0.18
CA ALA A 101 12.20 -8.22 0.27
C ALA A 101 11.80 -8.75 1.65
N ARG A 102 12.25 -8.08 2.72
CA ARG A 102 11.86 -8.41 4.10
C ARG A 102 10.38 -8.13 4.36
N CYS A 103 9.86 -7.03 3.83
CA CYS A 103 8.43 -6.74 3.92
C CYS A 103 7.59 -7.85 3.26
N GLY A 104 7.97 -8.28 2.06
CA GLY A 104 7.27 -9.35 1.35
C GLY A 104 7.35 -10.73 2.04
N ASN A 105 8.37 -10.97 2.86
CA ASN A 105 8.53 -12.20 3.65
C ASN A 105 7.92 -12.07 5.07
N ALA A 106 7.51 -10.89 5.48
CA ALA A 106 6.96 -10.68 6.80
C ALA A 106 5.50 -11.12 6.89
N VAL A 107 5.11 -11.62 8.06
CA VAL A 107 3.70 -11.84 8.39
C VAL A 107 3.11 -10.52 8.90
N PRO A 108 2.02 -10.01 8.33
CA PRO A 108 1.36 -8.79 8.79
C PRO A 108 0.96 -8.91 10.28
N PRO A 109 1.33 -7.95 11.15
CA PRO A 109 1.03 -8.02 12.58
C PRO A 109 -0.45 -8.20 12.92
N PRO A 110 -1.42 -7.55 12.23
CA PRO A 110 -2.83 -7.80 12.48
C PRO A 110 -3.26 -9.25 12.20
N PHE A 111 -2.67 -9.88 11.17
CA PHE A 111 -2.96 -11.27 10.84
C PHE A 111 -2.38 -12.23 11.89
N ALA A 112 -1.13 -12.03 12.28
CA ALA A 112 -0.50 -12.81 13.36
C ALA A 112 -1.29 -12.68 14.67
N ARG A 113 -1.74 -11.47 15.01
CA ARG A 113 -2.57 -11.21 16.18
C ARG A 113 -3.89 -11.98 16.12
N ALA A 114 -4.61 -11.93 15.00
CA ALA A 114 -5.88 -12.63 14.83
C ALA A 114 -5.72 -14.16 14.98
N LEU A 115 -4.62 -14.72 14.48
CA LEU A 115 -4.30 -16.14 14.66
C LEU A 115 -4.07 -16.50 16.13
N VAL A 116 -3.33 -15.68 16.87
CA VAL A 116 -3.08 -15.90 18.31
C VAL A 116 -4.38 -15.78 19.09
N GLU A 117 -5.19 -14.75 18.84
CA GLU A 117 -6.48 -14.56 19.50
C GLU A 117 -7.47 -15.71 19.26
N ALA A 118 -7.44 -16.29 18.06
CA ALA A 118 -8.29 -17.44 17.71
C ALA A 118 -7.84 -18.75 18.33
N ASN A 119 -6.52 -18.97 18.49
CA ASN A 119 -5.97 -20.27 18.95
C ASN A 119 -5.61 -20.28 20.43
N LEU A 120 -5.34 -19.14 21.03
CA LEU A 120 -4.89 -18.99 22.42
C LEU A 120 -5.66 -17.85 23.12
N PRO A 121 -7.00 -17.89 23.15
CA PRO A 121 -7.82 -16.81 23.71
C PRO A 121 -7.55 -16.53 25.19
N GLU A 122 -7.12 -17.54 25.97
CA GLU A 122 -6.75 -17.42 27.37
C GLU A 122 -5.55 -16.52 27.61
N LEU A 123 -4.58 -16.47 26.68
CA LEU A 123 -3.42 -15.56 26.78
C LEU A 123 -3.81 -14.12 26.46
N CYS A 124 -4.81 -13.91 25.60
CA CYS A 124 -5.30 -12.61 25.22
C CYS A 124 -6.22 -11.97 26.28
N ALA A 125 -6.95 -12.78 27.05
CA ALA A 125 -7.84 -12.32 28.13
C ALA A 125 -7.06 -11.67 29.28
N ASN A 126 -5.88 -12.17 29.60
CA ASN A 126 -5.04 -11.65 30.67
C ASN A 126 -4.43 -10.27 30.37
N GLN A 127 -4.24 -9.91 29.11
CA GLN A 127 -3.76 -8.58 28.71
C GLN A 127 -4.83 -7.48 28.85
N LYS A 128 -6.10 -7.83 28.70
CA LYS A 128 -7.20 -6.86 28.90
C LYS A 128 -7.42 -6.52 30.35
N ALA A 129 -7.12 -7.43 31.28
CA ALA A 129 -7.24 -7.18 32.72
C ALA A 129 -6.09 -6.30 33.26
N GLY A 130 -4.90 -6.35 32.65
CA GLY A 130 -3.75 -5.55 33.06
C GLY A 130 -3.72 -4.12 32.50
N ALA A 131 -4.52 -3.81 31.48
CA ALA A 131 -4.61 -2.48 30.88
C ALA A 131 -5.68 -1.58 31.50
N ALA A 132 -6.44 -2.08 32.48
CA ALA A 132 -7.51 -1.37 33.20
C ALA A 132 -7.14 -1.02 34.66
N ALA A 133 -5.85 -1.10 35.02
CA ALA A 133 -5.33 -0.74 36.35
C ALA A 133 -4.49 0.53 36.29
#